data_a0752d7796ab603a5046bee66b79ca44
#
_entry.id   a0752d7796ab603a5046bee66b79ca44
#
_cell.length_a   1.000
_cell.length_b   1.000
_cell.length_c   1.000
_cell.angle_alpha   90.00
_cell.angle_beta   90.00
_cell.angle_gamma   90.00
#
_symmetry.space_group_name_H-M   'P 1'
#
loop_
_entity.id
_entity.type
_entity.pdbx_description
1 polymer ?
#
loop_
_entity_poly.entity_id
_entity_poly.type
_entity_poly.pdbx_seq_one_letter_code
_entity_poly.pdbx_strand_id
1 'polypeptide(L)'
;MKLSWLKTTKNRLVDLINDNLSDKNTMHKYLGVYEPLMSRKKETARNVLEVGIWTGGSIRLWYDYFKNATIHGLDWFPENINIQADIKNKQRIKLYTGIDAYNEDFFKRTFLDKGIKCDIVLDDGPHFLETMKAFIRLYSQILTDDGILIIEDIEELEWLDILKNEVPDNLKQYVKTFDLRSISIHQNSILFIIDKSKTN
;
A
#
# COMPACT_ATOMS: atom_id res chain seq x y z
N MET A 1 -8.69 43.03 13.59
CA MET A 1 -8.79 42.17 12.39
C MET A 1 -8.08 40.86 12.71
N LYS A 2 -8.83 39.82 13.09
CA LYS A 2 -8.28 38.53 13.54
C LYS A 2 -7.88 37.68 12.29
N LEU A 3 -6.61 37.35 12.19
CA LEU A 3 -6.06 36.38 11.20
C LEU A 3 -6.60 34.97 11.50
N SER A 4 -7.76 34.61 10.95
CA SER A 4 -8.46 33.33 11.23
C SER A 4 -8.22 32.23 10.17
N TRP A 5 -7.22 32.36 9.30
CA TRP A 5 -7.05 31.45 8.16
C TRP A 5 -5.74 30.66 8.13
N LEU A 6 -5.03 30.57 9.22
CA LEU A 6 -3.94 29.62 9.38
C LEU A 6 -4.37 28.38 10.18
N LYS A 7 -5.42 27.68 9.72
CA LYS A 7 -5.49 26.24 9.95
C LYS A 7 -4.56 25.60 8.92
N THR A 8 -3.30 25.45 9.25
CA THR A 8 -2.44 24.43 8.62
C THR A 8 -3.16 23.10 8.76
N THR A 9 -3.82 22.67 7.70
CA THR A 9 -4.45 21.36 7.68
C THR A 9 -3.33 20.32 7.76
N LYS A 10 -3.13 19.73 8.91
CA LYS A 10 -2.32 18.52 9.12
C LYS A 10 -2.99 17.37 8.35
N ASN A 11 -2.66 17.24 7.09
CA ASN A 11 -3.35 16.29 6.21
C ASN A 11 -2.40 15.59 5.24
N ARG A 12 -1.08 15.75 5.38
CA ARG A 12 -0.08 14.98 4.64
C ARG A 12 0.19 13.67 5.37
N LEU A 13 0.72 12.68 4.67
CA LEU A 13 1.11 11.40 5.27
C LEU A 13 2.03 11.58 6.47
N VAL A 14 3.03 12.48 6.35
CA VAL A 14 3.99 12.76 7.42
C VAL A 14 3.35 13.38 8.68
N ASP A 15 2.22 14.04 8.54
CA ASP A 15 1.48 14.64 9.67
C ASP A 15 0.57 13.61 10.39
N LEU A 16 0.29 12.47 9.77
CA LEU A 16 -0.65 11.44 10.22
C LEU A 16 0.03 10.16 10.70
N ILE A 17 1.23 9.87 10.20
CA ILE A 17 1.95 8.64 10.54
C ILE A 17 2.36 8.62 12.02
N ASN A 18 2.29 7.44 12.62
CA ASN A 18 2.91 7.17 13.92
C ASN A 18 4.18 6.34 13.69
N ASP A 19 5.33 6.99 13.77
CA ASP A 19 6.65 6.37 13.56
C ASP A 19 7.01 5.27 14.57
N ASN A 20 6.27 5.14 15.67
CA ASN A 20 6.44 4.01 16.60
C ASN A 20 5.67 2.75 16.15
N LEU A 21 4.81 2.86 15.16
CA LEU A 21 3.92 1.80 14.69
C LEU A 21 4.10 1.47 13.21
N SER A 22 4.91 2.25 12.50
CA SER A 22 5.23 2.04 11.08
C SER A 22 6.60 2.64 10.79
N ASP A 23 7.41 1.92 10.06
CA ASP A 23 8.78 2.27 9.66
C ASP A 23 8.88 3.03 8.32
N LYS A 24 7.76 3.17 7.62
CA LYS A 24 7.66 3.77 6.29
C LYS A 24 8.23 5.18 6.17
N ASN A 25 8.25 5.95 7.27
CA ASN A 25 8.81 7.31 7.31
C ASN A 25 10.27 7.34 7.77
N THR A 26 10.52 6.90 9.00
CA THR A 26 11.82 7.12 9.65
C THR A 26 12.88 6.15 9.15
N MET A 27 12.52 4.91 8.88
CA MET A 27 13.45 3.85 8.50
C MET A 27 13.64 3.78 6.98
N HIS A 28 12.55 3.71 6.19
CA HIS A 28 12.60 3.49 4.75
C HIS A 28 12.48 4.75 3.90
N LYS A 29 11.98 5.88 4.45
CA LYS A 29 11.78 7.16 3.73
C LYS A 29 10.74 7.10 2.61
N TYR A 30 9.83 6.12 2.62
CA TYR A 30 8.82 5.91 1.58
C TYR A 30 7.84 7.07 1.42
N LEU A 31 7.56 7.83 2.50
CA LEU A 31 6.60 8.93 2.45
C LEU A 31 6.96 10.02 1.43
N GLY A 32 8.26 10.19 1.13
CA GLY A 32 8.73 11.11 0.09
C GLY A 32 8.24 10.71 -1.32
N VAL A 33 8.09 9.40 -1.56
CA VAL A 33 7.54 8.84 -2.81
C VAL A 33 6.02 8.76 -2.73
N TYR A 34 5.47 8.38 -1.57
CA TYR A 34 4.02 8.15 -1.39
C TYR A 34 3.19 9.43 -1.45
N GLU A 35 3.63 10.50 -0.81
CA GLU A 35 2.85 11.74 -0.78
C GLU A 35 2.49 12.25 -2.19
N PRO A 36 3.44 12.42 -3.15
CA PRO A 36 3.09 12.86 -4.50
C PRO A 36 2.24 11.85 -5.29
N LEU A 37 2.35 10.55 -5.01
CA LEU A 37 1.52 9.51 -5.65
C LEU A 37 0.11 9.49 -5.07
N MET A 38 0.01 9.38 -3.75
CA MET A 38 -1.25 9.11 -3.05
C MET A 38 -2.11 10.37 -2.88
N SER A 39 -1.51 11.58 -2.87
CA SER A 39 -2.26 12.83 -2.76
C SER A 39 -3.27 13.00 -3.90
N ARG A 40 -2.97 12.48 -5.09
CA ARG A 40 -3.87 12.49 -6.25
C ARG A 40 -5.13 11.65 -6.05
N LYS A 41 -5.08 10.67 -5.15
CA LYS A 41 -6.17 9.76 -4.82
C LYS A 41 -6.86 10.07 -3.48
N LYS A 42 -6.34 11.01 -2.71
CA LYS A 42 -6.75 11.26 -1.33
C LYS A 42 -8.26 11.41 -1.15
N GLU A 43 -8.89 12.17 -2.03
CA GLU A 43 -10.33 12.47 -1.93
C GLU A 43 -11.20 11.49 -2.77
N THR A 44 -10.59 10.82 -3.75
CA THR A 44 -11.33 9.99 -4.72
C THR A 44 -11.26 8.50 -4.46
N ALA A 45 -10.20 8.02 -3.78
CA ALA A 45 -10.04 6.60 -3.48
C ALA A 45 -11.26 6.01 -2.75
N ARG A 46 -11.67 4.82 -3.17
CA ARG A 46 -12.79 4.04 -2.60
C ARG A 46 -12.33 2.76 -1.92
N ASN A 47 -11.25 2.14 -2.41
CA ASN A 47 -10.67 0.97 -1.80
C ASN A 47 -9.14 1.09 -1.82
N VAL A 48 -8.53 0.90 -0.67
CA VAL A 48 -7.08 0.78 -0.47
C VAL A 48 -6.82 -0.56 0.18
N LEU A 49 -5.89 -1.33 -0.37
CA LEU A 49 -5.55 -2.67 0.11
C LEU A 49 -4.07 -2.76 0.45
N GLU A 50 -3.75 -3.34 1.58
CA GLU A 50 -2.37 -3.64 2.01
C GLU A 50 -2.26 -5.09 2.45
N VAL A 51 -1.25 -5.80 1.97
CA VAL A 51 -0.78 -7.07 2.49
C VAL A 51 0.34 -6.79 3.48
N GLY A 52 0.27 -7.40 4.67
CA GLY A 52 1.11 -7.07 5.82
C GLY A 52 0.46 -6.03 6.73
N ILE A 53 -0.16 -6.49 7.81
CA ILE A 53 -0.84 -5.60 8.79
C ILE A 53 0.08 -5.30 9.98
N TRP A 54 0.84 -6.30 10.39
CA TRP A 54 1.66 -6.27 11.59
C TRP A 54 0.89 -5.68 12.81
N THR A 55 1.27 -4.49 13.31
CA THR A 55 0.56 -3.81 14.44
C THR A 55 -0.60 -2.94 13.98
N GLY A 56 -0.78 -2.73 12.69
CA GLY A 56 -1.82 -1.90 12.09
C GLY A 56 -1.46 -0.42 11.94
N GLY A 57 -0.18 -0.05 12.10
CA GLY A 57 0.25 1.34 12.00
C GLY A 57 -0.03 1.95 10.64
N SER A 58 0.30 1.25 9.56
CA SER A 58 0.02 1.67 8.17
C SER A 58 -1.48 1.63 7.86
N ILE A 59 -2.22 0.60 8.30
CA ILE A 59 -3.68 0.53 8.16
C ILE A 59 -4.36 1.76 8.78
N ARG A 60 -3.87 2.22 9.94
CA ARG A 60 -4.34 3.45 10.58
C ARG A 60 -4.02 4.68 9.75
N LEU A 61 -2.80 4.75 9.21
CA LEU A 61 -2.37 5.85 8.34
C LEU A 61 -3.30 5.96 7.13
N TRP A 62 -3.55 4.86 6.43
CA TRP A 62 -4.45 4.85 5.26
C TRP A 62 -5.88 5.23 5.64
N TYR A 63 -6.39 4.74 6.76
CA TYR A 63 -7.73 5.11 7.25
C TYR A 63 -7.86 6.61 7.51
N ASP A 64 -6.83 7.22 8.09
CA ASP A 64 -6.84 8.64 8.42
C ASP A 64 -6.54 9.52 7.20
N TYR A 65 -5.79 9.03 6.21
CA TYR A 65 -5.46 9.75 5.00
C TYR A 65 -6.57 9.69 3.94
N PHE A 66 -7.11 8.51 3.65
CA PHE A 66 -8.15 8.28 2.65
C PHE A 66 -9.54 8.27 3.28
N LYS A 67 -10.12 9.43 3.52
CA LYS A 67 -11.37 9.59 4.28
C LYS A 67 -12.58 8.88 3.66
N ASN A 68 -12.57 8.66 2.34
CA ASN A 68 -13.67 8.08 1.58
C ASN A 68 -13.45 6.59 1.22
N ALA A 69 -12.29 6.02 1.55
CA ALA A 69 -11.94 4.67 1.18
C ALA A 69 -12.28 3.65 2.27
N THR A 70 -12.65 2.43 1.83
CA THR A 70 -12.54 1.22 2.64
C THR A 70 -11.08 0.76 2.62
N ILE A 71 -10.52 0.48 3.78
CA ILE A 71 -9.15 -0.01 3.93
C ILE A 71 -9.21 -1.52 4.16
N HIS A 72 -8.58 -2.29 3.29
CA HIS A 72 -8.48 -3.74 3.36
C HIS A 72 -7.07 -4.11 3.82
N GLY A 73 -6.95 -4.71 5.00
CA GLY A 73 -5.70 -5.25 5.51
C GLY A 73 -5.71 -6.77 5.44
N LEU A 74 -4.65 -7.35 4.86
CA LEU A 74 -4.48 -8.79 4.71
C LEU A 74 -3.25 -9.25 5.50
N ASP A 75 -3.38 -10.33 6.28
CA ASP A 75 -2.25 -10.87 7.02
C ASP A 75 -2.39 -12.36 7.25
N TRP A 76 -1.28 -13.08 7.23
CA TRP A 76 -1.29 -14.49 7.51
C TRP A 76 -1.33 -14.79 9.03
N PHE A 77 -0.92 -13.82 9.86
CA PHE A 77 -1.04 -13.97 11.30
C PHE A 77 -2.51 -13.97 11.74
N PRO A 78 -2.86 -14.76 12.79
CA PRO A 78 -4.20 -14.73 13.37
C PRO A 78 -4.52 -13.36 14.00
N GLU A 79 -5.79 -13.02 14.05
CA GLU A 79 -6.33 -11.71 14.47
C GLU A 79 -5.92 -11.24 15.88
N ASN A 80 -5.53 -12.15 16.76
CA ASN A 80 -5.16 -11.84 18.14
C ASN A 80 -3.72 -11.31 18.32
N ILE A 81 -2.94 -11.22 17.23
CA ILE A 81 -1.55 -10.76 17.31
C ILE A 81 -1.50 -9.24 17.08
N ASN A 82 -1.26 -8.50 18.15
CA ASN A 82 -0.76 -7.11 18.21
C ASN A 82 -1.53 -6.02 17.43
N ILE A 83 -2.61 -6.32 16.73
CA ILE A 83 -3.40 -5.27 16.06
C ILE A 83 -4.09 -4.42 17.12
N GLN A 84 -3.90 -3.11 17.05
CA GLN A 84 -4.49 -2.17 18.00
C GLN A 84 -6.01 -2.28 18.02
N ALA A 85 -6.60 -2.34 19.24
CA ALA A 85 -8.03 -2.55 19.42
C ALA A 85 -8.90 -1.48 18.75
N ASP A 86 -8.40 -0.25 18.63
CA ASP A 86 -9.13 0.84 17.99
C ASP A 86 -9.20 0.71 16.47
N ILE A 87 -8.29 -0.05 15.84
CA ILE A 87 -8.30 -0.34 14.40
C ILE A 87 -9.39 -1.34 14.07
N LYS A 88 -9.52 -2.41 14.87
CA LYS A 88 -10.49 -3.50 14.66
C LYS A 88 -11.93 -3.02 14.57
N ASN A 89 -12.26 -1.93 15.26
CA ASN A 89 -13.63 -1.41 15.37
C ASN A 89 -13.95 -0.25 14.40
N LYS A 90 -13.04 0.09 13.49
CA LYS A 90 -13.29 1.16 12.51
C LYS A 90 -14.20 0.69 11.38
N GLN A 91 -15.30 1.39 11.14
CA GLN A 91 -16.34 1.02 10.16
C GLN A 91 -15.78 0.80 8.73
N ARG A 92 -14.76 1.56 8.33
CA ARG A 92 -14.16 1.48 6.99
C ARG A 92 -12.92 0.60 6.92
N ILE A 93 -12.59 -0.16 7.98
CA ILE A 93 -11.48 -1.11 7.98
C ILE A 93 -12.04 -2.53 7.86
N LYS A 94 -11.49 -3.30 6.95
CA LYS A 94 -11.78 -4.73 6.76
C LYS A 94 -10.47 -5.51 6.89
N LEU A 95 -10.37 -6.32 7.93
CA LEU A 95 -9.21 -7.16 8.19
C LEU A 95 -9.49 -8.59 7.76
N TYR A 96 -8.56 -9.17 7.04
CA TYR A 96 -8.53 -10.56 6.61
C TYR A 96 -7.26 -11.20 7.20
N THR A 97 -7.39 -11.87 8.34
CA THR A 97 -6.29 -12.42 9.12
C THR A 97 -6.31 -13.93 9.15
N GLY A 98 -5.14 -14.57 9.36
CA GLY A 98 -4.99 -16.02 9.30
C GLY A 98 -5.17 -16.57 7.89
N ILE A 99 -4.83 -15.78 6.86
CA ILE A 99 -4.99 -16.15 5.45
C ILE A 99 -3.68 -15.96 4.69
N ASP A 100 -3.51 -16.73 3.63
CA ASP A 100 -2.47 -16.50 2.63
C ASP A 100 -3.00 -15.53 1.56
N ALA A 101 -2.49 -14.29 1.59
CA ALA A 101 -2.88 -13.25 0.65
C ALA A 101 -2.48 -13.56 -0.81
N TYR A 102 -1.51 -14.46 -1.01
CA TYR A 102 -1.02 -14.85 -2.32
C TYR A 102 -1.70 -16.11 -2.87
N ASN A 103 -2.67 -16.66 -2.14
CA ASN A 103 -3.49 -17.78 -2.57
C ASN A 103 -4.54 -17.30 -3.60
N GLU A 104 -4.51 -17.89 -4.80
CA GLU A 104 -5.37 -17.50 -5.91
C GLU A 104 -6.86 -17.71 -5.62
N ASP A 105 -7.24 -18.80 -4.95
CA ASP A 105 -8.64 -19.08 -4.59
C ASP A 105 -9.17 -18.08 -3.57
N PHE A 106 -8.36 -17.70 -2.59
CA PHE A 106 -8.71 -16.65 -1.64
C PHE A 106 -8.91 -15.33 -2.35
N PHE A 107 -7.96 -14.93 -3.20
CA PHE A 107 -8.03 -13.69 -3.97
C PHE A 107 -9.28 -13.63 -4.85
N LYS A 108 -9.56 -14.68 -5.63
CA LYS A 108 -10.74 -14.76 -6.49
C LYS A 108 -12.03 -14.58 -5.71
N ARG A 109 -12.27 -15.43 -4.70
CA ARG A 109 -13.51 -15.41 -3.90
C ARG A 109 -13.70 -14.10 -3.14
N THR A 110 -12.61 -13.47 -2.72
CA THR A 110 -12.69 -12.29 -1.83
C THR A 110 -12.80 -10.99 -2.60
N PHE A 111 -12.11 -10.86 -3.72
CA PHE A 111 -12.01 -9.61 -4.46
C PHE A 111 -12.52 -9.71 -5.90
N LEU A 112 -11.98 -10.63 -6.71
CA LEU A 112 -12.24 -10.68 -8.13
C LEU A 112 -13.70 -10.99 -8.45
N ASP A 113 -14.25 -12.08 -7.90
CA ASP A 113 -15.64 -12.51 -8.14
C ASP A 113 -16.67 -11.54 -7.58
N LYS A 114 -16.27 -10.73 -6.60
CA LYS A 114 -17.11 -9.65 -6.04
C LYS A 114 -17.01 -8.34 -6.81
N GLY A 115 -16.19 -8.29 -7.86
CA GLY A 115 -15.96 -7.08 -8.64
C GLY A 115 -15.33 -5.93 -7.86
N ILE A 116 -14.62 -6.22 -6.76
CA ILE A 116 -13.95 -5.18 -5.97
C ILE A 116 -12.78 -4.66 -6.79
N LYS A 117 -12.76 -3.35 -7.03
CA LYS A 117 -11.63 -2.64 -7.63
C LYS A 117 -10.96 -1.77 -6.58
N CYS A 118 -9.63 -1.72 -6.62
CA CYS A 118 -8.83 -0.96 -5.68
C CYS A 118 -8.10 0.19 -6.37
N ASP A 119 -8.11 1.33 -5.73
CA ASP A 119 -7.39 2.53 -6.17
C ASP A 119 -5.90 2.44 -5.83
N ILE A 120 -5.59 1.77 -4.71
CA ILE A 120 -4.24 1.48 -4.28
C ILE A 120 -4.19 0.05 -3.76
N VAL A 121 -3.19 -0.71 -4.19
CA VAL A 121 -2.81 -1.99 -3.61
C VAL A 121 -1.34 -1.96 -3.24
N LEU A 122 -0.99 -2.42 -2.03
CA LEU A 122 0.34 -2.35 -1.47
C LEU A 122 0.74 -3.71 -0.90
N ASP A 123 1.94 -4.17 -1.23
CA ASP A 123 2.57 -5.37 -0.68
C ASP A 123 3.70 -4.96 0.27
N ASP A 124 3.47 -5.16 1.55
CA ASP A 124 4.40 -5.04 2.68
C ASP A 124 4.39 -6.37 3.47
N GLY A 125 4.41 -7.47 2.72
CA GLY A 125 4.26 -8.83 3.25
C GLY A 125 5.60 -9.47 3.63
N PRO A 126 5.84 -10.74 3.25
CA PRO A 126 7.04 -11.47 3.69
C PRO A 126 8.30 -11.16 2.90
N HIS A 127 8.27 -10.26 1.94
CA HIS A 127 9.38 -9.76 1.11
C HIS A 127 10.13 -10.85 0.32
N PHE A 128 9.45 -11.96 -0.06
CA PHE A 128 10.04 -12.98 -0.93
C PHE A 128 9.73 -12.68 -2.40
N LEU A 129 10.69 -12.94 -3.28
CA LEU A 129 10.52 -12.71 -4.72
C LEU A 129 9.26 -13.39 -5.28
N GLU A 130 8.97 -14.64 -4.88
CA GLU A 130 7.82 -15.39 -5.38
C GLU A 130 6.48 -14.81 -4.89
N THR A 131 6.42 -14.27 -3.67
CA THR A 131 5.21 -13.58 -3.18
C THR A 131 4.99 -12.26 -3.90
N MET A 132 6.04 -11.49 -4.16
CA MET A 132 5.97 -10.24 -4.95
C MET A 132 5.50 -10.52 -6.39
N LYS A 133 5.98 -11.59 -7.03
CA LYS A 133 5.51 -12.03 -8.36
C LYS A 133 4.02 -12.41 -8.31
N ALA A 134 3.61 -13.18 -7.30
CA ALA A 134 2.21 -13.54 -7.11
C ALA A 134 1.34 -12.30 -6.88
N PHE A 135 1.82 -11.34 -6.09
CA PHE A 135 1.12 -10.08 -5.87
C PHE A 135 0.87 -9.32 -7.17
N ILE A 136 1.86 -9.19 -8.04
CA ILE A 136 1.68 -8.56 -9.36
C ILE A 136 0.62 -9.30 -10.16
N ARG A 137 0.72 -10.64 -10.28
CA ARG A 137 -0.23 -11.44 -11.08
C ARG A 137 -1.67 -11.34 -10.59
N LEU A 138 -1.88 -11.35 -9.28
CA LEU A 138 -3.21 -11.33 -8.69
C LEU A 138 -3.77 -9.90 -8.62
N TYR A 139 -3.07 -9.01 -7.93
CA TYR A 139 -3.64 -7.73 -7.54
C TYR A 139 -3.63 -6.67 -8.65
N SER A 140 -2.83 -6.83 -9.70
CA SER A 140 -2.96 -5.98 -10.88
C SER A 140 -4.31 -6.10 -11.59
N GLN A 141 -5.01 -7.24 -11.44
CA GLN A 141 -6.32 -7.50 -12.04
C GLN A 141 -7.44 -6.67 -11.42
N ILE A 142 -7.27 -6.24 -10.18
CA ILE A 142 -8.29 -5.48 -9.45
C ILE A 142 -7.98 -3.98 -9.35
N LEU A 143 -6.92 -3.50 -10.00
CA LEU A 143 -6.66 -2.06 -10.09
C LEU A 143 -7.78 -1.34 -10.85
N THR A 144 -8.13 -0.15 -10.35
CA THR A 144 -8.94 0.81 -11.12
C THR A 144 -8.18 1.30 -12.36
N ASP A 145 -8.84 2.01 -13.28
CA ASP A 145 -8.22 2.51 -14.51
C ASP A 145 -7.07 3.48 -14.26
N ASP A 146 -7.06 4.13 -13.11
CA ASP A 146 -6.02 5.04 -12.64
C ASP A 146 -5.37 4.57 -11.33
N GLY A 147 -5.45 3.25 -11.05
CA GLY A 147 -4.96 2.62 -9.81
C GLY A 147 -3.44 2.57 -9.72
N ILE A 148 -2.97 2.36 -8.49
CA ILE A 148 -1.55 2.28 -8.16
C ILE A 148 -1.29 0.95 -7.44
N LEU A 149 -0.30 0.18 -7.93
CA LEU A 149 0.24 -0.99 -7.24
C LEU A 149 1.64 -0.66 -6.74
N ILE A 150 1.92 -1.01 -5.48
CA ILE A 150 3.21 -0.76 -4.82
C ILE A 150 3.71 -2.06 -4.20
N ILE A 151 5.00 -2.34 -4.34
CA ILE A 151 5.72 -3.40 -3.62
C ILE A 151 6.86 -2.73 -2.87
N GLU A 152 6.90 -2.94 -1.55
CA GLU A 152 7.93 -2.44 -0.63
C GLU A 152 9.05 -3.47 -0.44
N ASP A 153 10.16 -3.01 0.13
CA ASP A 153 11.22 -3.81 0.73
C ASP A 153 11.82 -4.86 -0.20
N ILE A 154 12.19 -4.42 -1.41
CA ILE A 154 12.86 -5.29 -2.38
C ILE A 154 14.30 -5.50 -1.95
N GLU A 155 14.68 -6.76 -1.70
CA GLU A 155 15.99 -7.13 -1.16
C GLU A 155 17.14 -6.88 -2.16
N GLU A 156 16.91 -7.19 -3.45
CA GLU A 156 17.95 -7.17 -4.48
C GLU A 156 17.53 -6.36 -5.70
N LEU A 157 18.42 -5.53 -6.25
CA LEU A 157 18.13 -4.72 -7.44
C LEU A 157 17.80 -5.58 -8.67
N GLU A 158 18.39 -6.76 -8.77
CA GLU A 158 18.16 -7.70 -9.85
C GLU A 158 16.71 -8.19 -9.90
N TRP A 159 16.01 -8.16 -8.77
CA TRP A 159 14.58 -8.52 -8.72
C TRP A 159 13.70 -7.54 -9.49
N LEU A 160 14.12 -6.30 -9.65
CA LEU A 160 13.34 -5.29 -10.39
C LEU A 160 13.07 -5.71 -11.83
N ASP A 161 14.05 -6.28 -12.54
CA ASP A 161 13.86 -6.79 -13.90
C ASP A 161 12.99 -8.05 -13.92
N ILE A 162 13.14 -8.93 -12.93
CA ILE A 162 12.31 -10.13 -12.78
C ILE A 162 10.84 -9.71 -12.55
N LEU A 163 10.59 -8.78 -11.62
CA LEU A 163 9.25 -8.27 -11.32
C LEU A 163 8.63 -7.56 -12.53
N LYS A 164 9.43 -6.79 -13.30
CA LYS A 164 8.96 -6.14 -14.52
C LYS A 164 8.51 -7.13 -15.58
N ASN A 165 9.13 -8.31 -15.64
CA ASN A 165 8.73 -9.37 -16.58
C ASN A 165 7.40 -10.03 -16.15
N GLU A 166 7.05 -10.04 -14.86
CA GLU A 166 5.75 -10.52 -14.37
C GLU A 166 4.58 -9.55 -14.66
N VAL A 167 4.88 -8.27 -14.94
CA VAL A 167 3.84 -7.28 -15.20
C VAL A 167 3.15 -7.57 -16.53
N PRO A 168 1.79 -7.59 -16.60
CA PRO A 168 1.06 -7.66 -17.84
C PRO A 168 1.52 -6.61 -18.86
N ASP A 169 1.63 -6.99 -20.13
CA ASP A 169 2.24 -6.13 -21.17
C ASP A 169 1.61 -4.73 -21.27
N ASN A 170 0.30 -4.66 -21.14
CA ASN A 170 -0.45 -3.40 -21.15
C ASN A 170 -0.16 -2.49 -19.93
N LEU A 171 0.45 -3.03 -18.87
CA LEU A 171 0.81 -2.28 -17.66
C LEU A 171 2.31 -1.93 -17.60
N LYS A 172 3.16 -2.55 -18.39
CA LYS A 172 4.63 -2.34 -18.33
C LYS A 172 5.05 -0.88 -18.50
N GLN A 173 4.32 -0.11 -19.30
CA GLN A 173 4.59 1.32 -19.51
C GLN A 173 4.39 2.18 -18.24
N TYR A 174 3.69 1.69 -17.23
CA TYR A 174 3.40 2.39 -15.98
C TYR A 174 4.38 2.02 -14.84
N VAL A 175 5.35 1.14 -15.11
CA VAL A 175 6.32 0.69 -14.11
C VAL A 175 7.30 1.80 -13.79
N LYS A 176 7.49 2.05 -12.49
CA LYS A 176 8.48 2.95 -11.89
C LYS A 176 9.19 2.24 -10.76
N THR A 177 10.45 2.53 -10.56
CA THR A 177 11.23 1.99 -9.44
C THR A 177 11.93 3.11 -8.70
N PHE A 178 12.09 2.95 -7.38
CA PHE A 178 12.78 3.92 -6.54
C PHE A 178 13.76 3.19 -5.63
N ASP A 179 15.04 3.50 -5.72
CA ASP A 179 16.07 3.05 -4.79
C ASP A 179 16.34 4.16 -3.78
N LEU A 180 15.87 3.96 -2.56
CA LEU A 180 16.00 4.92 -1.46
C LEU A 180 17.10 4.54 -0.46
N ARG A 181 17.89 3.51 -0.73
CA ARG A 181 18.94 3.00 0.18
C ARG A 181 19.96 4.05 0.57
N SER A 182 20.25 5.02 -0.30
CA SER A 182 21.20 6.11 -0.03
C SER A 182 20.73 7.12 1.03
N ILE A 183 19.41 7.16 1.30
CA ILE A 183 18.79 8.11 2.25
C ILE A 183 18.02 7.43 3.38
N SER A 184 17.87 6.11 3.32
CA SER A 184 17.19 5.27 4.31
C SER A 184 18.19 4.60 5.26
N ILE A 185 17.66 3.96 6.32
CA ILE A 185 18.48 3.17 7.24
C ILE A 185 18.58 1.71 6.76
N HIS A 186 17.52 1.20 6.11
CA HIS A 186 17.44 -0.17 5.63
C HIS A 186 17.97 -0.35 4.21
N GLN A 187 18.66 -1.47 3.98
CA GLN A 187 19.27 -1.78 2.68
C GLN A 187 18.27 -2.34 1.66
N ASN A 188 17.07 -2.70 2.08
CA ASN A 188 15.96 -3.13 1.22
C ASN A 188 14.96 -2.00 0.89
N SER A 189 15.31 -0.74 1.16
CA SER A 189 14.45 0.41 0.87
C SER A 189 14.35 0.69 -0.63
N ILE A 190 13.81 -0.27 -1.37
CA ILE A 190 13.57 -0.23 -2.81
C ILE A 190 12.09 -0.47 -3.07
N LEU A 191 11.49 0.37 -3.91
CA LEU A 191 10.10 0.28 -4.31
C LEU A 191 9.95 -0.12 -5.77
N PHE A 192 8.99 -1.02 -6.05
CA PHE A 192 8.47 -1.29 -7.38
C PHE A 192 7.02 -0.81 -7.46
N ILE A 193 6.71 0.00 -8.46
CA ILE A 193 5.41 0.67 -8.55
C ILE A 193 4.84 0.52 -9.97
N ILE A 194 3.55 0.20 -10.07
CA ILE A 194 2.76 0.37 -11.30
C ILE A 194 1.81 1.55 -11.06
N ASP A 195 2.08 2.70 -11.66
CA ASP A 195 1.31 3.94 -11.49
C ASP A 195 0.51 4.27 -12.75
N LYS A 196 -0.76 3.85 -12.79
CA LYS A 196 -1.70 4.16 -13.88
C LYS A 196 -2.34 5.54 -13.74
N SER A 197 -2.08 6.26 -12.63
CA SER A 197 -2.66 7.58 -12.44
C SER A 197 -2.15 8.55 -13.50
N LYS A 198 -3.06 9.27 -14.13
CA LYS A 198 -2.70 10.27 -15.15
C LYS A 198 -1.88 11.39 -14.47
N THR A 199 -0.69 11.65 -14.98
CA THR A 199 0.03 12.89 -14.69
C THR A 199 -0.72 14.01 -15.42
N ASN A 200 -1.36 14.89 -14.66
CA ASN A 200 -1.85 16.16 -15.21
C ASN A 200 -0.67 17.06 -15.56
#